data_ae95efdcfca15f3f6321af5ec42fe500
#
_entry.id   ae95efdcfca15f3f6321af5ec42fe500
#
_cell.length_a   1.000
_cell.length_b   1.000
_cell.length_c   1.000
_cell.angle_alpha   90.00
_cell.angle_beta   90.00
_cell.angle_gamma   90.00
#
_symmetry.space_group_name_H-M   'P 1'
#
loop_
_entity.id
_entity.type
_entity.pdbx_description
1 polymer ?
#
loop_
_entity_poly.entity_id
_entity_poly.type
_entity_poly.pdbx_seq_one_letter_code
_entity_poly.pdbx_strand_id
1 'polypeptide(L)'
;MKISLKNIHVNPIMKKDLRIRSRSMKFAWGLFAFEAVLGLVFFFAINLMSLDRYGYTETYKALVYMFPVIGAVELGILSLIIPIETASAITSEREKQTFDILLTTVMTPMQVIRGKVNSATFHMMTYIIASIPLMAVAFTVGGLSWWALLGFLITSFIFAYYVGSIGILCSTLTKKSIGSIVLSYVFMGIFFGGSWTPMAVILMFSQSSGVEEIGALTLLFNPAVSFVMFFMTAMGAGDEDIFGGMLIKSPLVWMIVSFALMIGLSLLFQWFASTRIDPVRGYKERSQTKAGVQ
;
A
#
# COMPACT_ATOMS: atom_id res chain seq x y z
N MET A 1 35.63 -5.97 3.43
CA MET A 1 35.04 -5.77 2.08
C MET A 1 34.16 -4.50 2.17
N LYS A 2 34.69 -3.32 1.77
CA LYS A 2 33.90 -2.06 1.75
C LYS A 2 33.04 -2.10 0.49
N ILE A 3 31.75 -2.38 0.67
CA ILE A 3 30.77 -2.25 -0.42
C ILE A 3 30.66 -0.73 -0.70
N SER A 4 31.22 -0.31 -1.82
CA SER A 4 31.13 1.08 -2.30
C SER A 4 29.70 1.35 -2.75
N LEU A 5 28.89 1.95 -1.89
CA LEU A 5 27.52 2.45 -2.19
C LEU A 5 27.49 3.63 -3.18
N LYS A 6 28.60 3.90 -3.87
CA LYS A 6 28.81 5.12 -4.67
C LYS A 6 28.11 5.11 -6.04
N ASN A 7 27.53 3.96 -6.48
CA ASN A 7 26.97 3.79 -7.82
C ASN A 7 25.44 3.57 -7.86
N ILE A 8 24.71 3.76 -6.75
CA ILE A 8 23.25 3.76 -6.82
C ILE A 8 22.83 5.16 -7.24
N HIS A 9 22.45 5.33 -8.51
CA HIS A 9 21.79 6.55 -9.02
C HIS A 9 20.42 6.73 -8.34
N VAL A 10 20.44 7.15 -7.08
CA VAL A 10 19.22 7.48 -6.34
C VAL A 10 18.65 8.76 -6.94
N ASN A 11 17.37 8.73 -7.34
CA ASN A 11 16.67 9.89 -7.86
C ASN A 11 16.83 11.08 -6.89
N PRO A 12 17.34 12.25 -7.36
CA PRO A 12 17.64 13.39 -6.50
C PRO A 12 16.39 13.94 -5.78
N ILE A 13 15.20 13.82 -6.36
CA ILE A 13 13.92 14.18 -5.74
C ILE A 13 13.69 13.32 -4.49
N MET A 14 13.83 12.00 -4.63
CA MET A 14 13.66 11.06 -3.53
C MET A 14 14.61 11.36 -2.38
N LYS A 15 15.90 11.60 -2.66
CA LYS A 15 16.91 11.92 -1.65
C LYS A 15 16.59 13.21 -0.88
N LYS A 16 16.12 14.24 -1.60
CA LYS A 16 15.71 15.53 -1.02
C LYS A 16 14.49 15.35 -0.10
N ASP A 17 13.44 14.73 -0.61
CA ASP A 17 12.16 14.57 0.10
C ASP A 17 12.33 13.73 1.37
N LEU A 18 13.05 12.61 1.30
CA LEU A 18 13.35 11.78 2.48
C LEU A 18 14.12 12.54 3.55
N ARG A 19 15.14 13.35 3.16
CA ARG A 19 15.92 14.14 4.12
C ARG A 19 15.09 15.21 4.83
N ILE A 20 14.15 15.85 4.12
CA ILE A 20 13.30 16.89 4.70
C ILE A 20 12.28 16.25 5.65
N ARG A 21 11.65 15.16 5.26
CA ARG A 21 10.62 14.49 6.05
C ARG A 21 11.17 13.84 7.32
N SER A 22 12.29 13.13 7.23
CA SER A 22 12.90 12.44 8.40
C SER A 22 13.37 13.38 9.52
N ARG A 23 13.56 14.69 9.23
CA ARG A 23 13.94 15.70 10.22
C ARG A 23 12.76 16.43 10.84
N SER A 24 11.54 16.14 10.44
CA SER A 24 10.33 16.82 10.92
C SER A 24 9.90 16.26 12.28
N MET A 25 9.67 17.13 13.28
CA MET A 25 9.05 16.74 14.56
C MET A 25 7.66 16.13 14.36
N LYS A 26 6.92 16.55 13.31
CA LYS A 26 5.61 15.96 12.99
C LYS A 26 5.74 14.50 12.60
N PHE A 27 6.82 14.13 11.92
CA PHE A 27 7.11 12.73 11.60
C PHE A 27 7.39 11.90 12.86
N ALA A 28 8.22 12.42 13.78
CA ALA A 28 8.53 11.72 15.03
C ALA A 28 7.27 11.49 15.89
N TRP A 29 6.38 12.49 16.00
CA TRP A 29 5.09 12.33 16.68
C TRP A 29 4.15 11.37 15.96
N GLY A 30 4.13 11.39 14.62
CA GLY A 30 3.35 10.43 13.82
C GLY A 30 3.82 9.00 14.04
N LEU A 31 5.13 8.78 14.04
CA LEU A 31 5.73 7.47 14.28
C LEU A 31 5.46 6.99 15.71
N PHE A 32 5.60 7.87 16.70
CA PHE A 32 5.26 7.54 18.08
C PHE A 32 3.78 7.17 18.25
N ALA A 33 2.87 7.95 17.67
CA ALA A 33 1.44 7.66 17.71
C ALA A 33 1.10 6.32 17.03
N PHE A 34 1.75 6.03 15.90
CA PHE A 34 1.61 4.76 15.17
C PHE A 34 2.03 3.57 16.05
N GLU A 35 3.23 3.63 16.63
CA GLU A 35 3.74 2.57 17.52
C GLU A 35 2.89 2.44 18.79
N ALA A 36 2.41 3.56 19.35
CA ALA A 36 1.53 3.54 20.51
C ALA A 36 0.21 2.82 20.22
N VAL A 37 -0.39 3.04 19.05
CA VAL A 37 -1.63 2.34 18.64
C VAL A 37 -1.35 0.85 18.47
N LEU A 38 -0.27 0.47 17.79
CA LEU A 38 0.10 -0.95 17.63
C LEU A 38 0.38 -1.61 18.97
N GLY A 39 1.09 -0.92 19.88
CA GLY A 39 1.36 -1.42 21.25
C GLY A 39 0.09 -1.60 22.07
N LEU A 40 -0.88 -0.68 21.95
CA LEU A 40 -2.19 -0.82 22.60
C LEU A 40 -2.96 -2.03 22.04
N VAL A 41 -2.99 -2.19 20.71
CA VAL A 41 -3.64 -3.36 20.08
C VAL A 41 -3.00 -4.66 20.57
N PHE A 42 -1.66 -4.70 20.61
CA PHE A 42 -0.93 -5.85 21.13
C PHE A 42 -1.28 -6.14 22.60
N PHE A 43 -1.29 -5.10 23.45
CA PHE A 43 -1.64 -5.24 24.86
C PHE A 43 -3.08 -5.75 25.04
N PHE A 44 -4.04 -5.18 24.32
CA PHE A 44 -5.44 -5.63 24.39
C PHE A 44 -5.60 -7.06 23.88
N ALA A 45 -4.92 -7.42 22.78
CA ALA A 45 -4.98 -8.76 22.22
C ALA A 45 -4.47 -9.82 23.23
N ILE A 46 -3.36 -9.55 23.91
CA ILE A 46 -2.84 -10.45 24.98
C ILE A 46 -3.84 -10.56 26.12
N ASN A 47 -4.40 -9.43 26.59
CA ASN A 47 -5.36 -9.45 27.71
C ASN A 47 -6.64 -10.22 27.35
N LEU A 48 -7.19 -10.03 26.15
CA LEU A 48 -8.38 -10.79 25.69
C LEU A 48 -8.11 -12.28 25.67
N MET A 49 -6.94 -12.71 25.19
CA MET A 49 -6.55 -14.12 25.15
C MET A 49 -6.34 -14.72 26.55
N SER A 50 -5.89 -13.91 27.52
CA SER A 50 -5.71 -14.36 28.91
C SER A 50 -7.00 -14.47 29.70
N LEU A 51 -8.07 -13.79 29.28
CA LEU A 51 -9.38 -13.86 29.91
C LEU A 51 -10.18 -15.12 29.53
N ASP A 52 -9.88 -15.70 28.38
CA ASP A 52 -10.49 -16.97 27.97
C ASP A 52 -9.93 -18.11 28.84
N ARG A 53 -10.78 -18.66 29.71
CA ARG A 53 -10.47 -19.80 30.60
C ARG A 53 -10.34 -21.15 29.84
N TYR A 54 -10.09 -21.11 28.55
CA TYR A 54 -9.79 -22.30 27.75
C TYR A 54 -8.37 -22.79 28.06
N GLY A 55 -8.20 -24.11 28.19
CA GLY A 55 -6.94 -24.73 28.65
C GLY A 55 -5.70 -24.27 27.86
N TYR A 56 -4.52 -24.45 28.42
CA TYR A 56 -3.22 -23.97 27.90
C TYR A 56 -2.98 -24.22 26.41
N THR A 57 -3.50 -25.30 25.85
CA THR A 57 -3.39 -25.66 24.43
C THR A 57 -4.17 -24.73 23.49
N GLU A 58 -5.35 -24.26 23.89
CA GLU A 58 -6.16 -23.35 23.08
C GLU A 58 -5.60 -21.92 23.13
N THR A 59 -5.10 -21.50 24.29
CA THR A 59 -4.41 -20.21 24.45
C THR A 59 -3.19 -20.11 23.53
N TYR A 60 -2.41 -21.21 23.43
CA TYR A 60 -1.23 -21.22 22.55
C TYR A 60 -1.58 -21.11 21.07
N LYS A 61 -2.63 -21.79 20.61
CA LYS A 61 -3.16 -21.64 19.24
C LYS A 61 -3.63 -20.23 18.95
N ALA A 62 -4.29 -19.58 19.91
CA ALA A 62 -4.76 -18.21 19.76
C ALA A 62 -3.61 -17.21 19.59
N LEU A 63 -2.45 -17.44 20.20
CA LEU A 63 -1.27 -16.58 20.07
C LEU A 63 -0.69 -16.55 18.65
N VAL A 64 -0.88 -17.58 17.83
CA VAL A 64 -0.48 -17.60 16.42
C VAL A 64 -1.19 -16.52 15.63
N TYR A 65 -2.44 -16.20 15.97
CA TYR A 65 -3.22 -15.16 15.29
C TYR A 65 -2.84 -13.73 15.66
N MET A 66 -1.95 -13.52 16.64
CA MET A 66 -1.49 -12.18 17.01
C MET A 66 -0.75 -11.48 15.87
N PHE A 67 0.11 -12.21 15.17
CA PHE A 67 0.87 -11.66 14.06
C PHE A 67 -0.02 -11.15 12.92
N PRO A 68 -1.00 -11.93 12.40
CA PRO A 68 -1.97 -11.43 11.42
C PRO A 68 -2.78 -10.23 11.91
N VAL A 69 -3.21 -10.23 13.17
CA VAL A 69 -4.03 -9.12 13.72
C VAL A 69 -3.22 -7.83 13.76
N ILE A 70 -2.01 -7.85 14.29
CA ILE A 70 -1.14 -6.66 14.35
C ILE A 70 -0.81 -6.19 12.93
N GLY A 71 -0.45 -7.12 12.02
CA GLY A 71 -0.16 -6.80 10.64
C GLY A 71 -1.36 -6.20 9.89
N ALA A 72 -2.59 -6.68 10.14
CA ALA A 72 -3.80 -6.11 9.57
C ALA A 72 -4.05 -4.68 10.06
N VAL A 73 -3.86 -4.42 11.36
CA VAL A 73 -3.97 -3.07 11.95
C VAL A 73 -2.90 -2.15 11.38
N GLU A 74 -1.65 -2.63 11.26
CA GLU A 74 -0.55 -1.88 10.66
C GLU A 74 -0.88 -1.45 9.23
N LEU A 75 -1.27 -2.38 8.35
CA LEU A 75 -1.65 -2.05 6.98
C LEU A 75 -2.93 -1.18 6.92
N GLY A 76 -3.86 -1.37 7.85
CA GLY A 76 -5.03 -0.52 8.01
C GLY A 76 -4.65 0.94 8.26
N ILE A 77 -3.75 1.19 9.21
CA ILE A 77 -3.25 2.55 9.51
C ILE A 77 -2.46 3.11 8.32
N LEU A 78 -1.60 2.30 7.70
CA LEU A 78 -0.84 2.72 6.51
C LEU A 78 -1.78 3.07 5.35
N SER A 79 -2.90 2.36 5.18
CA SER A 79 -3.90 2.68 4.16
C SER A 79 -4.53 4.06 4.33
N LEU A 80 -4.53 4.59 5.56
CA LEU A 80 -4.99 5.95 5.86
C LEU A 80 -3.87 6.98 5.65
N ILE A 81 -2.65 6.68 6.03
CA ILE A 81 -1.53 7.64 5.97
C ILE A 81 -1.01 7.83 4.55
N ILE A 82 -0.85 6.74 3.78
CA ILE A 82 -0.22 6.79 2.44
C ILE A 82 -0.96 7.73 1.48
N PRO A 83 -2.30 7.69 1.35
CA PRO A 83 -3.02 8.61 0.46
C PRO A 83 -2.85 10.07 0.82
N ILE A 84 -2.81 10.41 2.12
CA ILE A 84 -2.62 11.79 2.58
C ILE A 84 -1.27 12.33 2.08
N GLU A 85 -0.22 11.53 2.16
CA GLU A 85 1.12 11.95 1.72
C GLU A 85 1.27 11.98 0.21
N THR A 86 0.78 10.96 -0.49
CA THR A 86 0.99 10.81 -1.93
C THR A 86 0.04 11.67 -2.75
N ALA A 87 -1.23 11.75 -2.35
CA ALA A 87 -2.21 12.57 -3.03
C ALA A 87 -1.91 14.08 -2.93
N SER A 88 -1.22 14.52 -1.88
CA SER A 88 -0.78 15.91 -1.74
C SER A 88 0.57 16.21 -2.43
N ALA A 89 1.29 15.21 -2.93
CA ALA A 89 2.67 15.37 -3.36
C ALA A 89 2.88 16.30 -4.56
N ILE A 90 1.94 16.38 -5.50
CA ILE A 90 1.99 17.25 -6.68
C ILE A 90 1.09 18.47 -6.48
N THR A 91 -0.10 18.26 -5.92
CA THR A 91 -1.06 19.35 -5.68
C THR A 91 -0.49 20.40 -4.73
N SER A 92 0.26 20.02 -3.70
CA SER A 92 0.92 20.97 -2.79
C SER A 92 1.96 21.85 -3.49
N GLU A 93 2.66 21.32 -4.51
CA GLU A 93 3.59 22.11 -5.32
C GLU A 93 2.84 23.07 -6.26
N ARG A 94 1.68 22.66 -6.79
CA ARG A 94 0.80 23.54 -7.55
C ARG A 94 0.24 24.67 -6.69
N GLU A 95 -0.22 24.36 -5.47
CA GLU A 95 -0.75 25.35 -4.52
C GLU A 95 0.32 26.36 -4.09
N LYS A 96 1.58 25.93 -3.96
CA LYS A 96 2.73 26.77 -3.65
C LYS A 96 3.33 27.49 -4.87
N GLN A 97 2.77 27.28 -6.07
CA GLN A 97 3.28 27.82 -7.35
C GLN A 97 4.74 27.42 -7.67
N THR A 98 5.23 26.32 -7.08
CA THR A 98 6.59 25.81 -7.31
C THR A 98 6.62 24.72 -8.40
N PHE A 99 5.47 24.31 -8.89
CA PHE A 99 5.33 23.24 -9.89
C PHE A 99 5.98 23.61 -11.25
N ASP A 100 5.86 24.88 -11.69
CA ASP A 100 6.46 25.34 -12.94
C ASP A 100 8.00 25.28 -12.86
N ILE A 101 8.60 25.55 -11.69
CA ILE A 101 10.04 25.43 -11.49
C ILE A 101 10.47 23.95 -11.58
N LEU A 102 9.64 23.01 -11.08
CA LEU A 102 9.92 21.59 -11.20
C LEU A 102 9.94 21.13 -12.67
N LEU A 103 9.07 21.69 -13.51
CA LEU A 103 8.98 21.35 -14.94
C LEU A 103 10.13 21.95 -15.77
N THR A 104 10.82 22.99 -15.29
CA THR A 104 12.00 23.56 -15.96
C THR A 104 13.28 22.76 -15.69
N THR A 105 13.23 21.76 -14.79
CA THR A 105 14.37 20.88 -14.55
C THR A 105 14.57 19.89 -15.71
N VAL A 106 15.80 19.40 -15.88
CA VAL A 106 16.20 18.43 -16.93
C VAL A 106 15.56 17.04 -16.75
N MET A 107 14.60 16.88 -15.83
CA MET A 107 13.99 15.59 -15.52
C MET A 107 12.74 15.34 -16.39
N THR A 108 12.59 14.08 -16.82
CA THR A 108 11.36 13.66 -17.53
C THR A 108 10.17 13.56 -16.57
N PRO A 109 8.93 13.79 -17.04
CA PRO A 109 7.71 13.67 -16.22
C PRO A 109 7.62 12.34 -15.47
N MET A 110 8.02 11.23 -16.12
CA MET A 110 8.05 9.90 -15.51
C MET A 110 9.06 9.79 -14.37
N GLN A 111 10.23 10.43 -14.50
CA GLN A 111 11.24 10.46 -13.43
C GLN A 111 10.75 11.22 -12.21
N VAL A 112 9.98 12.30 -12.41
CA VAL A 112 9.36 13.06 -11.33
C VAL A 112 8.32 12.20 -10.61
N ILE A 113 7.39 11.57 -11.34
CA ILE A 113 6.36 10.69 -10.78
C ILE A 113 6.99 9.54 -9.98
N ARG A 114 7.89 8.78 -10.60
CA ARG A 114 8.59 7.67 -9.92
C ARG A 114 9.38 8.14 -8.70
N GLY A 115 10.02 9.29 -8.79
CA GLY A 115 10.72 9.89 -7.66
C GLY A 115 9.81 10.17 -6.46
N LYS A 116 8.62 10.71 -6.72
CA LYS A 116 7.61 11.00 -5.69
C LYS A 116 7.01 9.72 -5.09
N VAL A 117 6.62 8.74 -5.93
CA VAL A 117 6.11 7.45 -5.45
C VAL A 117 7.16 6.75 -4.59
N ASN A 118 8.39 6.61 -5.10
CA ASN A 118 9.47 5.96 -4.35
C ASN A 118 9.77 6.67 -3.04
N SER A 119 9.81 8.02 -3.04
CA SER A 119 10.01 8.81 -1.82
C SER A 119 8.95 8.50 -0.76
N ALA A 120 7.67 8.48 -1.15
CA ALA A 120 6.57 8.16 -0.25
C ALA A 120 6.65 6.70 0.24
N THR A 121 6.91 5.75 -0.65
CA THR A 121 7.03 4.33 -0.28
C THR A 121 8.16 4.10 0.71
N PHE A 122 9.35 4.67 0.46
CA PHE A 122 10.48 4.54 1.40
C PHE A 122 10.22 5.25 2.73
N HIS A 123 9.46 6.35 2.73
CA HIS A 123 9.04 7.00 3.97
C HIS A 123 8.09 6.10 4.78
N MET A 124 7.14 5.42 4.11
CA MET A 124 6.28 4.43 4.77
C MET A 124 7.05 3.22 5.29
N MET A 125 8.09 2.78 4.58
CA MET A 125 8.96 1.71 5.07
C MET A 125 9.61 2.05 6.42
N THR A 126 9.76 3.33 6.76
CA THR A 126 10.27 3.71 8.09
C THR A 126 9.28 3.34 9.20
N TYR A 127 7.98 3.48 8.98
CA TYR A 127 6.94 3.02 9.91
C TYR A 127 6.95 1.50 10.06
N ILE A 128 7.02 0.78 8.94
CA ILE A 128 7.05 -0.69 8.91
C ILE A 128 8.32 -1.23 9.60
N ILE A 129 9.47 -0.59 9.41
CA ILE A 129 10.72 -0.97 10.07
C ILE A 129 10.65 -0.67 11.58
N ALA A 130 10.00 0.43 11.95
CA ALA A 130 9.83 0.77 13.36
C ALA A 130 8.95 -0.25 14.10
N SER A 131 7.93 -0.84 13.43
CA SER A 131 7.06 -1.87 14.02
C SER A 131 7.72 -3.25 14.15
N ILE A 132 8.89 -3.49 13.51
CA ILE A 132 9.58 -4.79 13.56
C ILE A 132 9.78 -5.33 14.99
N PRO A 133 10.20 -4.55 16.00
CA PRO A 133 10.35 -5.09 17.35
C PRO A 133 9.04 -5.65 17.93
N LEU A 134 7.92 -4.96 17.70
CA LEU A 134 6.60 -5.40 18.14
C LEU A 134 6.15 -6.65 17.37
N MET A 135 6.34 -6.63 16.06
CA MET A 135 6.07 -7.77 15.19
C MET A 135 6.93 -8.97 15.54
N ALA A 136 8.21 -8.77 15.92
CA ALA A 136 9.11 -9.83 16.33
C ALA A 136 8.63 -10.52 17.61
N VAL A 137 8.04 -9.78 18.56
CA VAL A 137 7.43 -10.37 19.76
C VAL A 137 6.22 -11.21 19.38
N ALA A 138 5.29 -10.68 18.56
CA ALA A 138 4.11 -11.41 18.11
C ALA A 138 4.49 -12.69 17.33
N PHE A 139 5.52 -12.59 16.50
CA PHE A 139 6.10 -13.67 15.72
C PHE A 139 6.75 -14.77 16.58
N THR A 140 7.57 -14.40 17.59
CA THR A 140 8.23 -15.37 18.46
C THR A 140 7.22 -16.12 19.34
N VAL A 141 6.22 -15.42 19.83
CA VAL A 141 5.12 -16.01 20.61
C VAL A 141 4.25 -16.93 19.73
N GLY A 142 4.00 -16.56 18.47
CA GLY A 142 3.24 -17.35 17.51
C GLY A 142 3.99 -18.55 16.90
N GLY A 143 5.30 -18.71 17.16
CA GLY A 143 6.09 -19.84 16.64
C GLY A 143 6.25 -19.85 15.12
N LEU A 144 6.15 -18.68 14.47
CA LEU A 144 6.26 -18.54 13.02
C LEU A 144 7.73 -18.60 12.53
N SER A 145 7.92 -18.78 11.22
CA SER A 145 9.25 -18.84 10.60
C SER A 145 9.77 -17.43 10.26
N TRP A 146 11.09 -17.21 10.34
CA TRP A 146 11.73 -15.94 9.95
C TRP A 146 11.38 -15.48 8.52
N TRP A 147 11.04 -16.40 7.64
CA TRP A 147 10.55 -16.12 6.29
C TRP A 147 9.21 -15.39 6.29
N ALA A 148 8.37 -15.60 7.31
CA ALA A 148 7.11 -14.89 7.46
C ALA A 148 7.34 -13.39 7.72
N LEU A 149 8.33 -13.02 8.54
CA LEU A 149 8.69 -11.62 8.76
C LEU A 149 9.20 -10.94 7.48
N LEU A 150 10.09 -11.60 6.74
CA LEU A 150 10.57 -11.09 5.45
C LEU A 150 9.43 -10.97 4.43
N GLY A 151 8.56 -11.97 4.36
CA GLY A 151 7.38 -11.94 3.51
C GLY A 151 6.44 -10.78 3.86
N PHE A 152 6.24 -10.51 5.16
CA PHE A 152 5.47 -9.36 5.62
C PHE A 152 6.06 -8.03 5.16
N LEU A 153 7.38 -7.84 5.26
CA LEU A 153 8.06 -6.64 4.78
C LEU A 153 7.88 -6.44 3.27
N ILE A 154 7.98 -7.52 2.49
CA ILE A 154 7.78 -7.48 1.03
C ILE A 154 6.31 -7.13 0.70
N THR A 155 5.36 -7.77 1.38
CA THR A 155 3.92 -7.52 1.19
C THR A 155 3.59 -6.06 1.52
N SER A 156 4.09 -5.55 2.63
CA SER A 156 3.89 -4.16 3.06
C SER A 156 4.53 -3.15 2.10
N PHE A 157 5.70 -3.48 1.54
CA PHE A 157 6.35 -2.66 0.51
C PHE A 157 5.51 -2.57 -0.76
N ILE A 158 5.02 -3.71 -1.27
CA ILE A 158 4.17 -3.77 -2.47
C ILE A 158 2.86 -3.02 -2.23
N PHE A 159 2.26 -3.20 -1.04
CA PHE A 159 1.07 -2.48 -0.62
C PHE A 159 1.29 -0.96 -0.64
N ALA A 160 2.36 -0.48 0.00
CA ALA A 160 2.68 0.94 0.06
C ALA A 160 2.95 1.53 -1.33
N TYR A 161 3.62 0.79 -2.20
CA TYR A 161 3.91 1.19 -3.58
C TYR A 161 2.63 1.28 -4.41
N TYR A 162 1.71 0.30 -4.27
CA TYR A 162 0.44 0.26 -4.96
C TYR A 162 -0.47 1.42 -4.55
N VAL A 163 -0.71 1.60 -3.24
CA VAL A 163 -1.53 2.69 -2.70
C VAL A 163 -0.91 4.04 -3.00
N GLY A 164 0.43 4.14 -2.89
CA GLY A 164 1.17 5.36 -3.24
C GLY A 164 1.01 5.76 -4.70
N SER A 165 0.97 4.79 -5.62
CA SER A 165 0.74 5.05 -7.04
C SER A 165 -0.67 5.56 -7.32
N ILE A 166 -1.69 5.05 -6.63
CA ILE A 166 -3.07 5.58 -6.69
C ILE A 166 -3.10 7.04 -6.22
N GLY A 167 -2.49 7.34 -5.07
CA GLY A 167 -2.46 8.70 -4.53
C GLY A 167 -1.77 9.69 -5.46
N ILE A 168 -0.63 9.33 -6.04
CA ILE A 168 0.07 10.18 -7.02
C ILE A 168 -0.77 10.40 -8.28
N LEU A 169 -1.46 9.38 -8.79
CA LEU A 169 -2.39 9.53 -9.90
C LEU A 169 -3.46 10.57 -9.58
N CYS A 170 -4.13 10.45 -8.43
CA CYS A 170 -5.14 11.41 -7.98
C CYS A 170 -4.57 12.83 -7.82
N SER A 171 -3.31 12.94 -7.38
CA SER A 171 -2.60 14.22 -7.28
C SER A 171 -2.38 14.89 -8.62
N THR A 172 -2.30 14.16 -9.72
CA THR A 172 -2.18 14.72 -11.07
C THR A 172 -3.53 15.15 -11.66
N LEU A 173 -4.61 14.48 -11.25
CA LEU A 173 -5.96 14.73 -11.77
C LEU A 173 -6.63 15.95 -11.15
N THR A 174 -6.24 16.35 -9.94
CA THR A 174 -6.87 17.43 -9.18
C THR A 174 -5.96 18.66 -9.05
N LYS A 175 -6.57 19.81 -8.75
CA LYS A 175 -5.84 21.08 -8.54
C LYS A 175 -5.58 21.38 -7.07
N LYS A 176 -6.41 20.86 -6.16
CA LYS A 176 -6.33 21.11 -4.70
C LYS A 176 -5.98 19.86 -3.95
N SER A 177 -5.14 19.98 -2.92
CA SER A 177 -4.66 18.84 -2.10
C SER A 177 -5.80 18.09 -1.42
N ILE A 178 -6.80 18.80 -0.86
CA ILE A 178 -7.95 18.17 -0.21
C ILE A 178 -8.74 17.31 -1.20
N GLY A 179 -9.04 17.85 -2.38
CA GLY A 179 -9.77 17.11 -3.43
C GLY A 179 -9.02 15.89 -3.93
N SER A 180 -7.69 15.96 -3.98
CA SER A 180 -6.84 14.84 -4.34
C SER A 180 -6.88 13.72 -3.30
N ILE A 181 -6.83 14.06 -2.01
CA ILE A 181 -6.91 13.11 -0.91
C ILE A 181 -8.26 12.39 -0.93
N VAL A 182 -9.37 13.14 -1.03
CA VAL A 182 -10.72 12.57 -1.12
C VAL A 182 -10.84 11.63 -2.33
N LEU A 183 -10.38 12.06 -3.50
CA LEU A 183 -10.41 11.26 -4.71
C LEU A 183 -9.58 9.96 -4.54
N SER A 184 -8.44 10.04 -3.87
CA SER A 184 -7.59 8.88 -3.58
C SER A 184 -8.30 7.85 -2.71
N TYR A 185 -9.04 8.27 -1.67
CA TYR A 185 -9.84 7.36 -0.85
C TYR A 185 -11.02 6.76 -1.62
N VAL A 186 -11.65 7.52 -2.51
CA VAL A 186 -12.70 6.98 -3.41
C VAL A 186 -12.13 5.90 -4.32
N PHE A 187 -10.97 6.13 -4.93
CA PHE A 187 -10.30 5.10 -5.75
C PHE A 187 -9.95 3.87 -4.93
N MET A 188 -9.41 4.04 -3.72
CA MET A 188 -9.14 2.92 -2.81
C MET A 188 -10.42 2.17 -2.46
N GLY A 189 -11.52 2.87 -2.16
CA GLY A 189 -12.83 2.26 -1.90
C GLY A 189 -13.31 1.41 -3.07
N ILE A 190 -13.11 1.87 -4.31
CA ILE A 190 -13.45 1.12 -5.52
C ILE A 190 -12.56 -0.12 -5.67
N PHE A 191 -11.24 0.01 -5.51
CA PHE A 191 -10.31 -1.12 -5.68
C PHE A 191 -10.38 -2.12 -4.52
N PHE A 192 -10.56 -1.67 -3.28
CA PHE A 192 -10.57 -2.54 -2.10
C PHE A 192 -11.98 -3.06 -1.79
N GLY A 193 -12.98 -2.18 -1.78
CA GLY A 193 -14.37 -2.54 -1.52
C GLY A 193 -15.09 -3.05 -2.76
N GLY A 194 -14.93 -2.35 -3.88
CA GLY A 194 -15.60 -2.68 -5.15
C GLY A 194 -15.19 -4.03 -5.75
N SER A 195 -13.97 -4.51 -5.47
CA SER A 195 -13.51 -5.83 -5.92
C SER A 195 -14.31 -7.00 -5.30
N TRP A 196 -15.01 -6.78 -4.18
CA TRP A 196 -15.91 -7.78 -3.57
C TRP A 196 -17.27 -7.86 -4.24
N THR A 197 -17.68 -6.80 -4.97
CA THR A 197 -19.03 -6.74 -5.55
C THR A 197 -19.31 -7.83 -6.58
N PRO A 198 -18.39 -8.20 -7.53
CA PRO A 198 -18.65 -9.28 -8.46
C PRO A 198 -18.81 -10.62 -7.74
N MET A 199 -17.97 -10.88 -6.72
CA MET A 199 -18.08 -12.11 -5.92
C MET A 199 -19.42 -12.17 -5.17
N ALA A 200 -19.84 -11.07 -4.53
CA ALA A 200 -21.12 -11.00 -3.83
C ALA A 200 -22.31 -11.20 -4.77
N VAL A 201 -22.28 -10.59 -5.95
CA VAL A 201 -23.34 -10.76 -6.97
C VAL A 201 -23.40 -12.22 -7.45
N ILE A 202 -22.26 -12.84 -7.71
CA ILE A 202 -22.20 -14.25 -8.15
C ILE A 202 -22.76 -15.16 -7.06
N LEU A 203 -22.36 -15.00 -5.81
CA LEU A 203 -22.87 -15.79 -4.68
C LEU A 203 -24.38 -15.61 -4.45
N MET A 204 -24.95 -14.45 -4.79
CA MET A 204 -26.40 -14.21 -4.68
C MET A 204 -27.23 -14.88 -5.80
N PHE A 205 -26.70 -14.92 -7.01
CA PHE A 205 -27.48 -15.30 -8.19
C PHE A 205 -27.06 -16.62 -8.83
N SER A 206 -25.85 -17.13 -8.57
CA SER A 206 -25.35 -18.36 -9.17
C SER A 206 -25.56 -19.53 -8.22
N GLN A 207 -26.21 -20.60 -8.73
CA GLN A 207 -26.29 -21.92 -8.08
C GLN A 207 -25.31 -22.91 -8.69
N SER A 208 -24.47 -22.52 -9.64
CA SER A 208 -23.54 -23.41 -10.34
C SER A 208 -22.10 -23.22 -9.87
N SER A 209 -21.47 -24.33 -9.50
CA SER A 209 -20.07 -24.43 -9.05
C SER A 209 -19.07 -24.11 -10.15
N GLY A 210 -18.81 -23.07 -10.65
CA GLY A 210 -17.83 -22.71 -11.71
C GLY A 210 -17.81 -21.21 -11.97
N VAL A 211 -18.91 -20.52 -11.64
CA VAL A 211 -19.03 -19.08 -11.81
C VAL A 211 -18.39 -18.35 -10.62
N GLU A 212 -18.32 -19.00 -9.45
CA GLU A 212 -17.64 -18.50 -8.25
C GLU A 212 -16.15 -18.22 -8.50
N GLU A 213 -15.51 -19.03 -9.34
CA GLU A 213 -14.12 -18.87 -9.74
C GLU A 213 -13.86 -17.52 -10.44
N ILE A 214 -14.79 -17.09 -11.29
CA ILE A 214 -14.68 -15.81 -12.01
C ILE A 214 -14.77 -14.62 -11.03
N GLY A 215 -15.68 -14.72 -10.05
CA GLY A 215 -15.81 -13.72 -8.99
C GLY A 215 -14.54 -13.62 -8.16
N ALA A 216 -13.94 -14.74 -7.83
CA ALA A 216 -12.70 -14.79 -7.07
C ALA A 216 -11.53 -14.11 -7.80
N LEU A 217 -11.44 -14.17 -9.14
CA LEU A 217 -10.38 -13.51 -9.90
C LEU A 217 -10.38 -11.99 -9.73
N THR A 218 -11.53 -11.36 -9.44
CA THR A 218 -11.57 -9.91 -9.16
C THR A 218 -10.89 -9.54 -7.86
N LEU A 219 -10.78 -10.48 -6.92
CA LEU A 219 -10.11 -10.31 -5.64
C LEU A 219 -8.57 -10.30 -5.76
N LEU A 220 -8.00 -10.71 -6.90
CA LEU A 220 -6.55 -10.62 -7.17
C LEU A 220 -6.04 -9.16 -7.14
N PHE A 221 -6.91 -8.19 -7.43
CA PHE A 221 -6.56 -6.77 -7.36
C PHE A 221 -6.69 -6.18 -5.96
N ASN A 222 -7.20 -6.99 -5.01
CA ASN A 222 -7.45 -6.53 -3.65
C ASN A 222 -6.25 -6.81 -2.74
N PRO A 223 -5.57 -5.77 -2.22
CA PRO A 223 -4.42 -5.97 -1.36
C PRO A 223 -4.77 -6.59 -0.01
N ALA A 224 -6.00 -6.40 0.49
CA ALA A 224 -6.43 -7.02 1.74
C ALA A 224 -6.53 -8.56 1.60
N VAL A 225 -7.05 -9.04 0.46
CA VAL A 225 -7.10 -10.48 0.17
C VAL A 225 -5.70 -11.05 -0.01
N SER A 226 -4.81 -10.34 -0.72
CA SER A 226 -3.39 -10.75 -0.87
C SER A 226 -2.68 -10.86 0.48
N PHE A 227 -3.01 -9.99 1.41
CA PHE A 227 -2.51 -10.01 2.77
C PHE A 227 -3.02 -11.23 3.55
N VAL A 228 -4.31 -11.54 3.45
CA VAL A 228 -4.89 -12.76 4.05
C VAL A 228 -4.21 -14.01 3.49
N MET A 229 -4.03 -14.10 2.17
CA MET A 229 -3.35 -15.24 1.52
C MET A 229 -1.89 -15.38 1.97
N PHE A 230 -1.20 -14.24 2.17
CA PHE A 230 0.13 -14.24 2.76
C PHE A 230 0.14 -14.89 4.16
N PHE A 231 -0.79 -14.51 5.05
CA PHE A 231 -0.86 -15.09 6.38
C PHE A 231 -1.24 -16.56 6.37
N MET A 232 -2.17 -16.97 5.53
CA MET A 232 -2.51 -18.39 5.37
C MET A 232 -1.30 -19.22 4.96
N THR A 233 -0.52 -18.71 4.00
CA THR A 233 0.74 -19.34 3.60
C THR A 233 1.77 -19.38 4.74
N ALA A 234 1.91 -18.29 5.49
CA ALA A 234 2.85 -18.18 6.61
C ALA A 234 2.50 -19.09 7.79
N MET A 235 1.21 -19.35 8.01
CA MET A 235 0.69 -20.22 9.07
C MET A 235 0.64 -21.69 8.64
N GLY A 236 1.02 -22.04 7.42
CA GLY A 236 1.01 -23.42 6.92
C GLY A 236 -0.37 -23.94 6.55
N ALA A 237 -1.39 -23.09 6.48
CA ALA A 237 -2.75 -23.44 6.05
C ALA A 237 -2.88 -23.51 4.51
N GLY A 238 -1.81 -23.95 3.83
CA GLY A 238 -1.69 -23.87 2.37
C GLY A 238 -2.53 -24.89 1.57
N ASP A 239 -3.15 -25.86 2.22
CA ASP A 239 -3.89 -26.94 1.56
C ASP A 239 -5.42 -26.83 1.72
N GLU A 240 -5.90 -25.85 2.47
CA GLU A 240 -7.33 -25.64 2.63
C GLU A 240 -7.87 -24.78 1.49
N ASP A 241 -8.89 -25.26 0.78
CA ASP A 241 -9.64 -24.49 -0.22
C ASP A 241 -10.42 -23.36 0.48
N ILE A 242 -9.76 -22.22 0.67
CA ILE A 242 -10.31 -21.05 1.41
C ILE A 242 -11.57 -20.49 0.72
N PHE A 243 -11.67 -20.63 -0.59
CA PHE A 243 -12.78 -20.14 -1.41
C PHE A 243 -13.43 -21.24 -2.26
N GLY A 244 -13.46 -22.48 -1.81
CA GLY A 244 -14.16 -23.63 -2.42
C GLY A 244 -14.20 -23.63 -3.94
N GLY A 245 -13.19 -24.23 -4.60
CA GLY A 245 -13.22 -24.41 -6.07
C GLY A 245 -12.45 -23.37 -6.89
N MET A 246 -11.47 -22.66 -6.31
CA MET A 246 -10.67 -21.66 -7.03
C MET A 246 -9.81 -22.26 -8.14
N LEU A 247 -9.73 -21.56 -9.29
CA LEU A 247 -8.76 -21.81 -10.37
C LEU A 247 -7.31 -21.85 -9.86
N ILE A 248 -7.00 -21.07 -8.83
CA ILE A 248 -5.68 -20.99 -8.19
C ILE A 248 -5.82 -21.58 -6.78
N LYS A 249 -5.57 -22.88 -6.64
CA LYS A 249 -5.71 -23.62 -5.37
C LYS A 249 -4.63 -23.27 -4.33
N SER A 250 -3.43 -22.90 -4.80
CA SER A 250 -2.32 -22.59 -3.89
C SER A 250 -2.34 -21.12 -3.45
N PRO A 251 -2.43 -20.80 -2.14
CA PRO A 251 -2.36 -19.43 -1.63
C PRO A 251 -1.07 -18.71 -2.05
N LEU A 252 0.04 -19.45 -2.17
CA LEU A 252 1.33 -18.90 -2.60
C LEU A 252 1.27 -18.44 -4.06
N VAL A 253 0.68 -19.23 -4.97
CA VAL A 253 0.51 -18.85 -6.38
C VAL A 253 -0.41 -17.64 -6.49
N TRP A 254 -1.51 -17.63 -5.72
CA TRP A 254 -2.41 -16.49 -5.63
C TRP A 254 -1.67 -15.21 -5.24
N MET A 255 -0.88 -15.26 -4.17
CA MET A 255 -0.10 -14.13 -3.68
C MET A 255 0.88 -13.61 -4.75
N ILE A 256 1.62 -14.49 -5.43
CA ILE A 256 2.58 -14.10 -6.47
C ILE A 256 1.87 -13.41 -7.65
N VAL A 257 0.76 -13.98 -8.12
CA VAL A 257 -0.02 -13.41 -9.23
C VAL A 257 -0.61 -12.06 -8.82
N SER A 258 -1.18 -11.96 -7.61
CA SER A 258 -1.71 -10.71 -7.07
C SER A 258 -0.64 -9.63 -6.97
N PHE A 259 0.55 -9.95 -6.44
CA PHE A 259 1.67 -9.01 -6.37
C PHE A 259 2.13 -8.53 -7.74
N ALA A 260 2.22 -9.42 -8.72
CA ALA A 260 2.56 -9.07 -10.10
C ALA A 260 1.53 -8.10 -10.71
N LEU A 261 0.24 -8.36 -10.47
CA LEU A 261 -0.85 -7.48 -10.93
C LEU A 261 -0.82 -6.12 -10.21
N MET A 262 -0.60 -6.08 -8.90
CA MET A 262 -0.51 -4.83 -8.14
C MET A 262 0.66 -3.97 -8.60
N ILE A 263 1.82 -4.59 -8.87
CA ILE A 263 2.99 -3.88 -9.42
C ILE A 263 2.68 -3.39 -10.85
N GLY A 264 2.09 -4.23 -11.69
CA GLY A 264 1.68 -3.86 -13.05
C GLY A 264 0.72 -2.66 -13.07
N LEU A 265 -0.32 -2.70 -12.24
CA LEU A 265 -1.26 -1.57 -12.08
C LEU A 265 -0.56 -0.31 -11.54
N SER A 266 0.36 -0.46 -10.58
CA SER A 266 1.13 0.67 -10.06
C SER A 266 1.92 1.36 -11.17
N LEU A 267 2.57 0.59 -12.06
CA LEU A 267 3.30 1.13 -13.20
C LEU A 267 2.36 1.79 -14.21
N LEU A 268 1.18 1.22 -14.47
CA LEU A 268 0.16 1.81 -15.34
C LEU A 268 -0.35 3.15 -14.76
N PHE A 269 -0.63 3.23 -13.46
CA PHE A 269 -1.05 4.46 -12.79
C PHE A 269 0.03 5.54 -12.88
N GLN A 270 1.29 5.18 -12.69
CA GLN A 270 2.42 6.10 -12.82
C GLN A 270 2.60 6.57 -14.26
N TRP A 271 2.46 5.67 -15.23
CA TRP A 271 2.50 6.04 -16.65
C TRP A 271 1.37 7.02 -17.00
N PHE A 272 0.15 6.72 -16.59
CA PHE A 272 -0.99 7.61 -16.81
C PHE A 272 -0.81 8.96 -16.11
N ALA A 273 -0.30 8.97 -14.86
CA ALA A 273 0.04 10.18 -14.14
C ALA A 273 1.10 11.02 -14.89
N SER A 274 2.11 10.37 -15.48
CA SER A 274 3.18 11.07 -16.22
C SER A 274 2.68 11.76 -17.47
N THR A 275 1.70 11.17 -18.19
CA THR A 275 1.10 11.79 -19.38
C THR A 275 0.27 13.04 -19.06
N ARG A 276 -0.16 13.23 -17.81
CA ARG A 276 -0.92 14.39 -17.35
C ARG A 276 -0.03 15.57 -16.94
N ILE A 277 1.25 15.34 -16.70
CA ILE A 277 2.21 16.37 -16.26
C ILE A 277 3.02 16.91 -17.44
N ASP A 278 2.85 16.40 -18.65
CA ASP A 278 3.64 16.79 -19.82
C ASP A 278 3.51 18.31 -20.12
N PRO A 279 4.61 19.09 -20.05
CA PRO A 279 4.59 20.54 -20.23
C PRO A 279 4.14 20.96 -21.64
N VAL A 280 4.34 20.10 -22.64
CA VAL A 280 3.96 20.38 -24.04
C VAL A 280 2.44 20.42 -24.19
N ARG A 281 1.68 19.64 -23.44
CA ARG A 281 0.19 19.70 -23.45
C ARG A 281 -0.34 21.00 -22.83
N GLY A 282 0.21 21.40 -21.68
CA GLY A 282 -0.20 22.65 -21.00
C GLY A 282 0.06 23.91 -21.82
N TYR A 283 1.12 23.92 -22.65
CA TYR A 283 1.40 25.02 -23.55
C TYR A 283 0.39 25.10 -24.73
N LYS A 284 0.03 23.95 -25.32
CA LYS A 284 -0.97 23.87 -26.38
C LYS A 284 -2.37 24.30 -25.91
N GLU A 285 -2.81 23.89 -24.75
CA GLU A 285 -4.10 24.29 -24.17
C GLU A 285 -4.14 25.81 -23.91
N ARG A 286 -3.08 26.39 -23.35
CA ARG A 286 -2.97 27.84 -23.10
C ARG A 286 -2.94 28.67 -24.43
N SER A 287 -2.31 28.14 -25.47
CA SER A 287 -2.27 28.81 -26.78
C SER A 287 -3.62 28.77 -27.49
N GLN A 288 -4.35 27.65 -27.37
CA GLN A 288 -5.71 27.53 -27.95
C GLN A 288 -6.74 28.41 -27.22
N THR A 289 -6.64 28.49 -25.88
CA THR A 289 -7.55 29.37 -25.10
C THR A 289 -7.29 30.85 -25.39
N LYS A 290 -6.05 31.25 -25.68
CA LYS A 290 -5.73 32.63 -26.07
C LYS A 290 -6.13 32.94 -27.52
N ALA A 291 -6.11 31.95 -28.41
CA ALA A 291 -6.53 32.11 -29.82
C ALA A 291 -8.07 32.10 -29.99
N GLY A 292 -8.81 31.54 -29.03
CA GLY A 292 -10.28 31.53 -29.04
C GLY A 292 -10.95 32.74 -28.36
N VAL A 293 -10.16 33.70 -27.86
CA VAL A 293 -10.63 34.94 -27.21
C VAL A 293 -10.35 36.17 -28.09
N GLN A 294 -9.83 35.98 -29.30
CA GLN A 294 -9.78 36.99 -30.36
C GLN A 294 -10.85 36.71 -31.39
#